data_7b926a1382737d5660fa272b390a0266
#
_entry.id   7b926a1382737d5660fa272b390a0266
#
_cell.length_a   1.000
_cell.length_b   1.000
_cell.length_c   1.000
_cell.angle_alpha   90.00
_cell.angle_beta   90.00
_cell.angle_gamma   90.00
#
_symmetry.space_group_name_H-M   'P 1'
#
loop_
_entity.id
_entity.type
_entity.pdbx_description
1 polymer ?
#
loop_
_entity_poly.entity_id
_entity_poly.type
_entity_poly.pdbx_seq_one_letter_code
_entity_poly.pdbx_strand_id
1 'polypeptide(L)'
;MPSDKTIGGGDDAFNTFFSETGSGKHVPRCVFVDLEPTVVDEVRTGTYRQLYHPEQLISGKEDAANNYARGHYTIGKEIVDLVLDRIRKLADNCTGLQGFLCFHSTGGGTGSGFASLLLERLSIDYGRKTKLGFSVY
;
A
#
# COMPACT_ATOMS: atom_id res chain seq x y z
N MET A 1 8.13 3.33 -21.84
CA MET A 1 7.10 4.29 -21.46
C MET A 1 7.03 5.40 -22.47
N PRO A 2 5.83 5.82 -22.86
CA PRO A 2 5.74 6.91 -23.81
C PRO A 2 6.29 8.18 -23.19
N SER A 3 7.25 8.79 -23.91
CA SER A 3 7.79 10.09 -23.52
C SER A 3 6.93 11.24 -24.01
N ASP A 4 5.99 10.96 -24.88
CA ASP A 4 5.12 11.96 -25.47
C ASP A 4 3.87 12.15 -24.60
N LYS A 5 3.75 13.32 -24.02
CA LYS A 5 2.63 13.65 -23.13
C LYS A 5 1.29 13.78 -23.86
N THR A 6 1.29 13.95 -25.17
CA THR A 6 0.05 14.05 -25.94
C THR A 6 -0.62 12.70 -26.16
N ILE A 7 0.14 11.61 -26.03
CA ILE A 7 -0.38 10.23 -26.17
C ILE A 7 -0.86 9.70 -24.83
N GLY A 8 -0.34 10.25 -23.72
CA GLY A 8 -0.62 9.79 -22.37
C GLY A 8 -1.96 10.26 -21.82
N GLY A 9 -3.06 10.01 -22.49
CA GLY A 9 -4.38 10.15 -21.89
C GLY A 9 -4.56 9.13 -20.79
N GLY A 10 -5.58 9.25 -19.94
CA GLY A 10 -5.79 8.42 -18.75
C GLY A 10 -5.74 6.90 -18.93
N ASP A 11 -5.57 6.39 -20.14
CA ASP A 11 -5.62 4.96 -20.45
C ASP A 11 -4.29 4.37 -20.95
N ASP A 12 -3.16 5.07 -20.80
CA ASP A 12 -1.88 4.50 -21.20
C ASP A 12 -1.38 3.49 -20.13
N ALA A 13 -0.35 2.71 -20.51
CA ALA A 13 0.21 1.70 -19.62
C ALA A 13 0.78 2.30 -18.33
N PHE A 14 1.17 3.55 -18.37
CA PHE A 14 1.69 4.27 -17.22
C PHE A 14 0.63 4.40 -16.12
N ASN A 15 -0.61 4.64 -16.51
CA ASN A 15 -1.70 4.86 -15.57
C ASN A 15 -2.15 3.60 -14.84
N THR A 16 -1.65 2.42 -15.24
CA THR A 16 -1.89 1.19 -14.49
C THR A 16 -1.33 1.28 -13.07
N PHE A 17 -0.13 1.82 -12.92
CA PHE A 17 0.56 1.87 -11.64
C PHE A 17 0.73 3.29 -11.07
N PHE A 18 0.51 4.30 -11.87
CA PHE A 18 0.72 5.69 -11.44
C PHE A 18 -0.52 6.51 -11.68
N SER A 19 -0.86 7.35 -10.71
CA SER A 19 -1.84 8.40 -10.89
C SER A 19 -1.12 9.70 -11.21
N GLU A 20 -1.79 10.59 -11.94
CA GLU A 20 -1.25 11.89 -12.28
C GLU A 20 -1.93 12.96 -11.45
N THR A 21 -1.15 13.85 -10.86
CA THR A 21 -1.66 15.00 -10.13
C THR A 21 -1.96 16.16 -11.11
N GLY A 22 -2.69 17.17 -10.64
CA GLY A 22 -2.98 18.34 -11.45
C GLY A 22 -1.75 19.10 -11.96
N SER A 23 -0.60 18.94 -11.28
CA SER A 23 0.66 19.54 -11.70
C SER A 23 1.46 18.68 -12.70
N GLY A 24 0.94 17.52 -13.07
CA GLY A 24 1.62 16.59 -13.98
C GLY A 24 2.57 15.61 -13.29
N LYS A 25 2.60 15.61 -11.97
CA LYS A 25 3.42 14.67 -11.21
C LYS A 25 2.77 13.29 -11.20
N HIS A 26 3.57 12.26 -11.44
CA HIS A 26 3.12 10.87 -11.36
C HIS A 26 3.38 10.31 -9.97
N VAL A 27 2.35 9.77 -9.34
CA VAL A 27 2.42 9.20 -8.00
C VAL A 27 2.04 7.73 -8.07
N PRO A 28 2.87 6.81 -7.52
CA PRO A 28 2.54 5.38 -7.54
C PRO A 28 1.24 5.08 -6.79
N ARG A 29 0.47 4.16 -7.32
CA ARG A 29 -0.75 3.68 -6.66
C ARG A 29 -0.37 2.60 -5.65
N CYS A 30 0.24 3.01 -4.55
CA CYS A 30 0.70 2.08 -3.53
C CYS A 30 0.59 2.68 -2.13
N VAL A 31 0.62 1.79 -1.13
CA VAL A 31 0.64 2.16 0.28
C VAL A 31 1.73 1.33 0.94
N PHE A 32 2.62 1.99 1.67
CA PHE A 32 3.61 1.33 2.51
C PHE A 32 3.09 1.31 3.94
N VAL A 33 3.13 0.14 4.56
CA VAL A 33 2.65 -0.04 5.92
C VAL A 33 3.69 -0.79 6.74
N ASP A 34 4.02 -0.27 7.89
CA ASP A 34 4.78 -0.99 8.89
C ASP A 34 4.28 -0.59 10.28
N LEU A 35 4.37 -1.50 11.22
CA LEU A 35 3.97 -1.22 12.61
C LEU A 35 5.03 -0.45 13.37
N GLU A 36 6.26 -0.45 12.87
CA GLU A 36 7.42 0.20 13.46
C GLU A 36 7.88 1.33 12.53
N PRO A 37 8.29 2.51 13.06
CA PRO A 37 8.48 3.68 12.20
C PRO A 37 9.76 3.72 11.39
N THR A 38 10.83 3.00 11.77
CA THR A 38 12.16 3.25 11.21
C THR A 38 12.27 2.98 9.72
N VAL A 39 11.65 1.92 9.22
CA VAL A 39 11.77 1.53 7.80
C VAL A 39 11.00 2.51 6.90
N VAL A 40 9.77 2.82 7.27
CA VAL A 40 8.97 3.77 6.48
C VAL A 40 9.57 5.18 6.56
N ASP A 41 10.16 5.55 7.69
CA ASP A 41 10.84 6.83 7.83
C ASP A 41 12.02 6.97 6.86
N GLU A 42 12.73 5.88 6.55
CA GLU A 42 13.79 5.91 5.55
C GLU A 42 13.24 6.22 4.15
N VAL A 43 12.04 5.76 3.85
CA VAL A 43 11.37 6.12 2.59
C VAL A 43 10.97 7.59 2.58
N ARG A 44 10.46 8.10 3.70
CA ARG A 44 10.06 9.51 3.84
C ARG A 44 11.20 10.49 3.64
N THR A 45 12.41 10.09 3.99
CA THR A 45 13.59 10.96 3.95
C THR A 45 14.60 10.56 2.88
N GLY A 46 14.36 9.46 2.17
CA GLY A 46 15.30 8.91 1.19
C GLY A 46 15.27 9.57 -0.17
N THR A 47 15.94 8.93 -1.13
CA THR A 47 16.09 9.43 -2.49
C THR A 47 14.75 9.64 -3.19
N TYR A 48 13.78 8.76 -2.92
CA TYR A 48 12.46 8.81 -3.55
C TYR A 48 11.39 9.46 -2.69
N ARG A 49 11.80 10.28 -1.71
CA ARG A 49 10.84 10.90 -0.78
C ARG A 49 9.78 11.77 -1.45
N GLN A 50 10.10 12.34 -2.60
CA GLN A 50 9.18 13.20 -3.32
C GLN A 50 8.23 12.43 -4.26
N LEU A 51 8.50 11.14 -4.48
CA LEU A 51 7.69 10.31 -5.35
C LEU A 51 6.31 10.02 -4.74
N TYR A 52 6.26 9.85 -3.42
CA TYR A 52 5.08 9.43 -2.70
C TYR A 52 4.38 10.59 -2.02
N HIS A 53 3.04 10.52 -1.97
CA HIS A 53 2.27 11.40 -1.12
C HIS A 53 2.45 10.96 0.34
N PRO A 54 2.55 11.89 1.30
CA PRO A 54 2.73 11.51 2.71
C PRO A 54 1.69 10.55 3.25
N GLU A 55 0.45 10.62 2.76
CA GLU A 55 -0.61 9.72 3.16
C GLU A 55 -0.42 8.27 2.73
N GLN A 56 0.47 8.01 1.78
CA GLN A 56 0.78 6.65 1.32
C GLN A 56 1.77 5.93 2.23
N LEU A 57 2.43 6.66 3.12
CA LEU A 57 3.46 6.11 4.00
C LEU A 57 2.88 6.04 5.41
N ILE A 58 2.54 4.83 5.84
CA ILE A 58 1.87 4.59 7.12
C ILE A 58 2.80 3.81 8.02
N SER A 59 3.08 4.34 9.20
CA SER A 59 3.88 3.67 10.21
C SER A 59 3.17 3.70 11.55
N GLY A 60 3.30 2.61 12.30
CA GLY A 60 2.84 2.56 13.68
C GLY A 60 3.90 3.08 14.62
N LYS A 61 3.62 2.99 15.91
CA LYS A 61 4.55 3.43 16.95
C LYS A 61 5.32 2.27 17.55
N GLU A 62 4.76 1.08 17.54
CA GLU A 62 5.29 -0.10 18.21
C GLU A 62 5.15 -1.31 17.29
N ASP A 63 6.24 -2.07 17.13
CA ASP A 63 6.25 -3.22 16.24
C ASP A 63 5.50 -4.42 16.85
N ALA A 64 5.38 -5.48 16.06
CA ALA A 64 4.74 -6.71 16.49
C ALA A 64 5.68 -7.65 17.25
N ALA A 65 6.93 -7.26 17.50
CA ALA A 65 7.93 -8.03 18.24
C ALA A 65 8.06 -9.47 17.69
N ASN A 66 8.09 -9.62 16.39
CA ASN A 66 8.19 -10.92 15.70
C ASN A 66 7.07 -11.89 16.11
N ASN A 67 5.88 -11.36 16.42
CA ASN A 67 4.78 -12.13 16.95
C ASN A 67 3.54 -11.96 16.07
N TYR A 68 3.07 -13.05 15.46
CA TYR A 68 1.88 -13.05 14.60
C TYR A 68 0.65 -12.46 15.31
N ALA A 69 0.41 -12.91 16.55
CA ALA A 69 -0.78 -12.49 17.30
C ALA A 69 -0.77 -10.98 17.56
N ARG A 70 0.38 -10.39 17.84
CA ARG A 70 0.49 -8.95 18.00
C ARG A 70 0.22 -8.22 16.69
N GLY A 71 0.76 -8.71 15.61
CA GLY A 71 0.56 -8.12 14.28
C GLY A 71 -0.88 -8.21 13.81
N HIS A 72 -1.55 -9.31 14.11
CA HIS A 72 -2.91 -9.56 13.65
C HIS A 72 -3.96 -8.97 14.60
N TYR A 73 -3.85 -9.26 15.90
CA TYR A 73 -4.94 -8.98 16.84
C TYR A 73 -4.76 -7.74 17.68
N THR A 74 -3.56 -7.45 18.14
CA THR A 74 -3.33 -6.38 19.11
C THR A 74 -2.90 -5.09 18.44
N ILE A 75 -1.67 -5.06 17.96
CA ILE A 75 -1.10 -3.84 17.35
C ILE A 75 -1.74 -3.57 15.99
N GLY A 76 -1.97 -4.61 15.20
CA GLY A 76 -2.55 -4.46 13.87
C GLY A 76 -3.95 -3.85 13.87
N LYS A 77 -4.77 -4.18 14.85
CA LYS A 77 -6.12 -3.61 14.96
C LYS A 77 -6.12 -2.10 15.12
N GLU A 78 -5.07 -1.54 15.69
CA GLU A 78 -5.00 -0.10 15.91
C GLU A 78 -4.76 0.68 14.63
N ILE A 79 -4.19 0.03 13.60
CA ILE A 79 -3.79 0.73 12.39
C ILE A 79 -4.56 0.26 11.14
N VAL A 80 -5.22 -0.90 11.20
CA VAL A 80 -5.84 -1.49 10.00
C VAL A 80 -6.91 -0.60 9.38
N ASP A 81 -7.70 0.08 10.19
CA ASP A 81 -8.76 0.96 9.66
C ASP A 81 -8.19 2.16 8.93
N LEU A 82 -7.09 2.72 9.44
CA LEU A 82 -6.38 3.80 8.75
C LEU A 82 -5.83 3.32 7.40
N VAL A 83 -5.22 2.13 7.39
CA VAL A 83 -4.67 1.55 6.15
C VAL A 83 -5.79 1.33 5.13
N LEU A 84 -6.92 0.77 5.56
CA LEU A 84 -8.06 0.55 4.68
C LEU A 84 -8.62 1.84 4.12
N ASP A 85 -8.66 2.89 4.92
CA ASP A 85 -9.10 4.21 4.47
C ASP A 85 -8.18 4.76 3.37
N ARG A 86 -6.87 4.62 3.53
CA ARG A 86 -5.90 5.03 2.52
C ARG A 86 -6.02 4.21 1.23
N ILE A 87 -6.23 2.91 1.36
CA ILE A 87 -6.47 2.03 0.21
C ILE A 87 -7.76 2.44 -0.50
N ARG A 88 -8.81 2.76 0.23
CA ARG A 88 -10.07 3.22 -0.36
C ARG A 88 -9.89 4.50 -1.16
N LYS A 89 -9.11 5.43 -0.66
CA LYS A 89 -8.81 6.66 -1.40
C LYS A 89 -8.10 6.38 -2.72
N LEU A 90 -7.16 5.43 -2.73
CA LEU A 90 -6.52 5.01 -3.97
C LEU A 90 -7.49 4.32 -4.92
N ALA A 91 -8.35 3.45 -4.39
CA ALA A 91 -9.32 2.73 -5.20
C ALA A 91 -10.36 3.67 -5.82
N ASP A 92 -10.77 4.69 -5.09
CA ASP A 92 -11.76 5.67 -5.59
C ASP A 92 -11.21 6.49 -6.75
N ASN A 93 -9.90 6.62 -6.86
CA ASN A 93 -9.24 7.31 -7.97
C ASN A 93 -9.00 6.41 -9.18
N CYS A 94 -9.36 5.15 -9.10
CA CYS A 94 -9.24 4.20 -10.19
C CYS A 94 -10.53 4.18 -11.01
N THR A 95 -10.40 4.18 -12.34
CA THR A 95 -11.56 4.05 -13.22
C THR A 95 -11.97 2.60 -13.42
N GLY A 96 -11.05 1.66 -13.26
CA GLY A 96 -11.31 0.24 -13.42
C GLY A 96 -10.35 -0.59 -12.58
N LEU A 97 -10.56 -0.59 -11.27
CA LEU A 97 -9.72 -1.35 -10.36
C LEU A 97 -9.85 -2.84 -10.65
N GLN A 98 -8.74 -3.51 -11.00
CA GLN A 98 -8.71 -4.94 -11.27
C GLN A 98 -8.38 -5.76 -10.03
N GLY A 99 -7.61 -5.20 -9.11
CA GLY A 99 -7.23 -5.92 -7.92
C GLY A 99 -6.05 -5.27 -7.20
N PHE A 100 -5.41 -6.09 -6.37
CA PHE A 100 -4.33 -5.64 -5.49
C PHE A 100 -3.11 -6.53 -5.63
N LEU A 101 -1.93 -5.92 -5.51
CA LEU A 101 -0.67 -6.63 -5.35
C LEU A 101 -0.21 -6.41 -3.92
N CYS A 102 -0.02 -7.48 -3.17
CA CYS A 102 0.42 -7.41 -1.79
C CYS A 102 1.81 -8.00 -1.65
N PHE A 103 2.77 -7.18 -1.25
CA PHE A 103 4.16 -7.58 -1.03
C PHE A 103 4.42 -7.61 0.47
N HIS A 104 4.83 -8.75 0.99
CA HIS A 104 5.12 -8.89 2.43
C HIS A 104 6.08 -10.03 2.68
N SER A 105 6.76 -9.98 3.81
CA SER A 105 7.51 -11.15 4.27
C SER A 105 6.56 -12.09 5.01
N THR A 106 6.93 -13.36 5.09
CA THR A 106 6.21 -14.34 5.91
C THR A 106 6.88 -14.53 7.27
N GLY A 107 8.13 -14.09 7.41
CA GLY A 107 8.79 -14.02 8.72
C GLY A 107 8.46 -12.69 9.39
N GLY A 108 8.40 -12.68 10.69
CA GLY A 108 8.08 -11.48 11.46
C GLY A 108 6.58 -11.27 11.69
N GLY A 109 6.25 -10.49 12.70
CA GLY A 109 4.87 -10.28 13.12
C GLY A 109 4.04 -9.42 12.17
N THR A 110 4.64 -8.39 11.59
CA THR A 110 3.95 -7.49 10.67
C THR A 110 3.64 -8.20 9.35
N GLY A 111 4.64 -8.79 8.73
CA GLY A 111 4.45 -9.44 7.42
C GLY A 111 3.56 -10.67 7.49
N SER A 112 3.57 -11.42 8.60
CA SER A 112 2.69 -12.58 8.78
C SER A 112 1.34 -12.18 9.35
N GLY A 113 1.32 -11.50 10.49
CA GLY A 113 0.11 -11.22 11.24
C GLY A 113 -0.70 -10.06 10.69
N PHE A 114 -0.07 -8.92 10.48
CA PHE A 114 -0.78 -7.75 9.95
C PHE A 114 -1.21 -7.97 8.50
N ALA A 115 -0.37 -8.57 7.68
CA ALA A 115 -0.74 -8.85 6.29
C ALA A 115 -1.96 -9.77 6.21
N SER A 116 -2.05 -10.78 7.08
CA SER A 116 -3.24 -11.65 7.15
C SER A 116 -4.49 -10.84 7.50
N LEU A 117 -4.42 -9.99 8.49
CA LEU A 117 -5.54 -9.15 8.89
C LEU A 117 -5.97 -8.23 7.75
N LEU A 118 -5.02 -7.59 7.08
CA LEU A 118 -5.31 -6.69 5.98
C LEU A 118 -5.97 -7.43 4.81
N LEU A 119 -5.45 -8.62 4.45
CA LEU A 119 -6.03 -9.41 3.37
C LEU A 119 -7.44 -9.90 3.70
N GLU A 120 -7.70 -10.28 4.95
CA GLU A 120 -9.05 -10.63 5.39
C GLU A 120 -10.03 -9.47 5.22
N ARG A 121 -9.61 -8.28 5.62
CA ARG A 121 -10.45 -7.07 5.50
C ARG A 121 -10.65 -6.67 4.04
N LEU A 122 -9.61 -6.79 3.21
CA LEU A 122 -9.74 -6.54 1.78
C LEU A 122 -10.67 -7.55 1.11
N SER A 123 -10.70 -8.77 1.57
CA SER A 123 -11.62 -9.80 1.06
C SER A 123 -13.07 -9.47 1.37
N ILE A 124 -13.34 -8.77 2.45
CA ILE A 124 -14.68 -8.32 2.80
C ILE A 124 -15.08 -7.11 1.93
N ASP A 125 -14.20 -6.11 1.85
CA ASP A 125 -14.52 -4.86 1.15
C ASP A 125 -14.42 -4.99 -0.38
N TYR A 126 -13.52 -5.84 -0.88
CA TYR A 126 -13.22 -6.02 -2.32
C TYR A 126 -13.18 -7.49 -2.68
N GLY A 127 -14.18 -8.26 -2.24
CA GLY A 127 -14.19 -9.73 -2.37
C GLY A 127 -14.12 -10.23 -3.80
N ARG A 128 -14.60 -9.45 -4.76
CA ARG A 128 -14.59 -9.83 -6.18
C ARG A 128 -13.33 -9.42 -6.91
N LYS A 129 -12.45 -8.67 -6.27
CA LYS A 129 -11.20 -8.22 -6.89
C LYS A 129 -10.10 -9.23 -6.67
N THR A 130 -9.23 -9.37 -7.66
CA THR A 130 -8.07 -10.25 -7.57
C THR A 130 -7.08 -9.72 -6.53
N LYS A 131 -6.52 -10.63 -5.74
CA LYS A 131 -5.48 -10.30 -4.77
C LYS A 131 -4.30 -11.23 -5.03
N LEU A 132 -3.20 -10.65 -5.53
CA LEU A 132 -1.95 -11.38 -5.79
C LEU A 132 -0.99 -11.11 -4.65
N GLY A 133 -0.50 -12.16 -4.02
CA GLY A 133 0.47 -12.06 -2.94
C GLY A 133 1.87 -12.42 -3.41
N PHE A 134 2.83 -11.57 -3.11
CA PHE A 134 4.25 -11.83 -3.32
C PHE A 134 4.89 -11.95 -1.94
N SER A 135 5.17 -13.18 -1.54
CA SER A 135 5.68 -13.47 -0.21
C SER A 135 7.18 -13.72 -0.25
N VAL A 136 7.90 -13.09 0.66
CA VAL A 136 9.34 -13.29 0.83
C VAL A 136 9.56 -14.16 2.05
N TYR A 137 10.23 -15.27 1.87
CA TYR A 137 10.54 -16.23 2.93
C TYR A 137 11.88 -15.96 3.58
#